data_ddb0321754e0c871f9c5bcf2f9cfd670
#
_entry.id   ddb0321754e0c871f9c5bcf2f9cfd670
#
_cell.length_a   1.000
_cell.length_b   1.000
_cell.length_c   1.000
_cell.angle_alpha   90.00
_cell.angle_beta   90.00
_cell.angle_gamma   90.00
#
_symmetry.space_group_name_H-M   'P 1'
#
loop_
_entity.id
_entity.type
_entity.pdbx_description
1 polymer ?
#
loop_
_entity_poly.entity_id
_entity_poly.type
_entity_poly.pdbx_seq_one_letter_code
_entity_poly.pdbx_strand_id
1 'polypeptide(L)'
;MKQLTILGSTGSIGCSTLDVVRHNPDSFSITALVAGKNVDRMVEQCLEFSPRYAVMDDAHSAELLRAQLREQGSRTEVMSGQQAAAEVA
;
A
#
# COMPACT_ATOMS: atom_id res chain seq x y z
N MET A 1 16.79 -9.32 3.73
CA MET A 1 15.71 -8.66 2.98
C MET A 1 15.34 -7.33 3.63
N LYS A 2 15.35 -6.26 2.86
CA LYS A 2 14.94 -4.94 3.37
C LYS A 2 13.44 -4.79 3.34
N GLN A 3 12.89 -4.29 4.45
CA GLN A 3 11.47 -3.95 4.54
C GLN A 3 11.28 -2.46 4.24
N LEU A 4 10.35 -2.15 3.37
CA LEU A 4 10.13 -0.79 2.89
C LEU A 4 8.72 -0.30 3.20
N THR A 5 8.61 0.98 3.55
CA THR A 5 7.36 1.72 3.59
C THR A 5 7.37 2.71 2.45
N ILE A 6 6.42 2.62 1.53
CA ILE A 6 6.37 3.47 0.36
C ILE A 6 5.35 4.59 0.58
N LEU A 7 5.82 5.82 0.72
CA LEU A 7 4.97 6.99 0.85
C LEU A 7 4.60 7.48 -0.56
N GLY A 8 3.32 7.76 -0.78
CA GLY A 8 2.83 8.17 -2.08
C GLY A 8 2.92 7.06 -3.13
N SER A 9 2.53 5.83 -2.75
CA SER A 9 2.72 4.65 -3.59
C SER A 9 2.00 4.71 -4.94
N THR A 10 0.93 5.50 -5.05
CA THR A 10 0.19 5.66 -6.31
C THR A 10 0.71 6.82 -7.17
N GLY A 11 1.66 7.60 -6.66
CA GLY A 11 2.30 8.69 -7.42
C GLY A 11 3.43 8.18 -8.29
N SER A 12 4.02 9.09 -9.08
CA SER A 12 5.08 8.74 -10.04
C SER A 12 6.30 8.12 -9.38
N ILE A 13 6.77 8.73 -8.29
CA ILE A 13 7.97 8.26 -7.59
C ILE A 13 7.69 6.94 -6.88
N GLY A 14 6.51 6.82 -6.25
CA GLY A 14 6.11 5.58 -5.58
C GLY A 14 6.01 4.42 -6.56
N CYS A 15 5.39 4.64 -7.72
CA CYS A 15 5.29 3.60 -8.75
C CYS A 15 6.67 3.19 -9.28
N SER A 16 7.60 4.15 -9.45
CA SER A 16 8.96 3.83 -9.86
C SER A 16 9.70 3.00 -8.81
N THR A 17 9.51 3.32 -7.53
CA THR A 17 10.10 2.55 -6.44
C THR A 17 9.56 1.12 -6.41
N LEU A 18 8.25 0.96 -6.60
CA LEU A 18 7.62 -0.37 -6.63
C LEU A 18 8.12 -1.18 -7.83
N ASP A 19 8.42 -0.51 -8.95
CA ASP A 19 8.97 -1.18 -10.12
C ASP A 19 10.35 -1.78 -9.81
N VAL A 20 11.18 -1.06 -9.05
CA VAL A 20 12.48 -1.57 -8.59
C VAL A 20 12.28 -2.79 -7.70
N VAL A 21 11.32 -2.75 -6.78
CA VAL A 21 11.00 -3.90 -5.91
C VAL A 21 10.55 -5.10 -6.72
N ARG A 22 9.72 -4.86 -7.74
CA ARG A 22 9.21 -5.91 -8.63
C ARG A 22 10.33 -6.66 -9.33
N HIS A 23 11.40 -5.95 -9.72
CA HIS A 23 12.55 -6.53 -10.40
C HIS A 23 13.57 -7.16 -9.43
N ASN A 24 13.40 -6.94 -8.12
CA ASN A 24 14.32 -7.45 -7.09
C ASN A 24 13.54 -8.08 -5.93
N PRO A 25 12.70 -9.09 -6.19
CA PRO A 25 11.77 -9.60 -5.17
C PRO A 25 12.46 -10.25 -3.98
N ASP A 26 13.67 -10.75 -4.16
CA ASP A 26 14.42 -11.39 -3.07
C ASP A 26 15.17 -10.39 -2.19
N SER A 27 15.30 -9.13 -2.65
CA SER A 27 16.06 -8.11 -1.93
C SER A 27 15.18 -7.20 -1.08
N PHE A 28 13.91 -7.04 -1.45
CA PHE A 28 13.00 -6.08 -0.82
C PHE A 28 11.66 -6.71 -0.50
N SER A 29 11.08 -6.26 0.61
CA SER A 29 9.72 -6.61 1.02
C SER A 29 8.98 -5.32 1.36
N ILE A 30 7.72 -5.24 0.99
CA ILE A 30 6.90 -4.05 1.27
C ILE A 30 6.13 -4.28 2.57
N THR A 31 6.44 -3.48 3.58
CA THR A 31 5.71 -3.51 4.85
C THR A 31 4.44 -2.70 4.77
N ALA A 32 4.51 -1.50 4.18
CA ALA A 32 3.37 -0.61 4.11
C ALA A 32 3.37 0.21 2.82
N LEU A 33 2.17 0.46 2.30
CA LEU A 33 1.94 1.38 1.20
C LEU A 33 1.05 2.50 1.71
N VAL A 34 1.46 3.74 1.46
CA VAL A 34 0.70 4.92 1.86
C VAL A 34 0.32 5.71 0.62
N ALA A 35 -0.97 5.94 0.42
CA ALA A 35 -1.47 6.63 -0.76
C ALA A 35 -2.50 7.68 -0.37
N GLY A 36 -2.90 8.52 -1.34
CA GLY A 36 -3.96 9.51 -1.16
C GLY A 36 -5.34 8.88 -1.28
N LYS A 37 -6.01 9.10 -2.41
CA LYS A 37 -7.39 8.67 -2.61
C LYS A 37 -7.58 7.70 -3.79
N ASN A 38 -6.50 7.28 -4.43
CA ASN A 38 -6.58 6.39 -5.59
C ASN A 38 -6.74 4.94 -5.16
N VAL A 39 -7.99 4.56 -4.87
CA VAL A 39 -8.33 3.23 -4.38
C VAL A 39 -8.00 2.15 -5.40
N ASP A 40 -8.36 2.36 -6.67
CA ASP A 40 -8.18 1.33 -7.71
C ASP A 40 -6.71 0.96 -7.88
N ARG A 41 -5.83 1.95 -7.92
CA ARG A 41 -4.39 1.71 -8.03
C ARG A 41 -3.86 1.02 -6.78
N MET A 42 -4.36 1.42 -5.61
CA MET A 42 -3.94 0.83 -4.34
C MET A 42 -4.35 -0.64 -4.24
N VAL A 43 -5.53 -1.00 -4.74
CA VAL A 43 -5.96 -2.40 -4.79
C VAL A 43 -4.95 -3.22 -5.61
N GLU A 44 -4.60 -2.75 -6.79
CA GLU A 44 -3.63 -3.43 -7.65
C GLU A 44 -2.29 -3.63 -6.94
N GLN A 45 -1.79 -2.59 -6.28
CA GLN A 45 -0.51 -2.64 -5.57
C GLN A 45 -0.55 -3.59 -4.39
N CYS A 46 -1.63 -3.58 -3.62
CA CYS A 46 -1.78 -4.48 -2.48
C CYS A 46 -1.86 -5.94 -2.91
N LEU A 47 -2.53 -6.23 -4.01
CA LEU A 47 -2.62 -7.61 -4.51
C LEU A 47 -1.28 -8.08 -5.05
N GLU A 48 -0.50 -7.21 -5.66
CA GLU A 48 0.81 -7.57 -6.22
C GLU A 48 1.87 -7.75 -5.15
N PHE A 49 1.96 -6.82 -4.19
CA PHE A 49 3.06 -6.79 -3.22
C PHE A 49 2.71 -7.36 -1.85
N SER A 50 1.44 -7.57 -1.57
CA SER A 50 0.95 -8.11 -0.29
C SER A 50 1.56 -7.41 0.92
N PRO A 51 1.46 -6.06 1.02
CA PRO A 51 2.01 -5.36 2.16
C PRO A 51 1.24 -5.72 3.43
N ARG A 52 1.88 -5.54 4.58
CA ARG A 52 1.23 -5.74 5.85
C ARG A 52 0.18 -4.68 6.12
N TYR A 53 0.47 -3.44 5.72
CA TYR A 53 -0.41 -2.29 5.93
C TYR A 53 -0.63 -1.53 4.64
N ALA A 54 -1.84 -0.96 4.51
CA ALA A 54 -2.16 -0.02 3.44
C ALA A 54 -2.88 1.16 4.06
N VAL A 55 -2.39 2.37 3.81
CA VAL A 55 -2.93 3.60 4.41
C VAL A 55 -3.47 4.52 3.33
N MET A 56 -4.73 4.91 3.48
CA MET A 56 -5.37 5.89 2.61
C MET A 56 -5.52 7.22 3.35
N ASP A 57 -5.69 8.30 2.58
CA ASP A 57 -5.75 9.65 3.13
C ASP A 57 -7.01 9.87 3.98
N ASP A 58 -8.15 9.31 3.57
CA ASP A 58 -9.41 9.49 4.29
C ASP A 58 -10.10 8.15 4.59
N ALA A 59 -11.08 8.22 5.51
CA ALA A 59 -11.80 7.03 5.95
C ALA A 59 -12.64 6.41 4.83
N HIS A 60 -13.22 7.23 3.95
CA HIS A 60 -14.05 6.75 2.86
C HIS A 60 -13.22 5.89 1.89
N SER A 61 -12.06 6.40 1.47
CA SER A 61 -11.16 5.67 0.59
C SER A 61 -10.66 4.39 1.26
N ALA A 62 -10.36 4.45 2.56
CA ALA A 62 -9.92 3.28 3.31
C ALA A 62 -11.00 2.20 3.36
N GLU A 63 -12.26 2.58 3.55
CA GLU A 63 -13.36 1.61 3.56
C GLU A 63 -13.55 0.93 2.21
N LEU A 64 -13.46 1.71 1.12
CA LEU A 64 -13.56 1.15 -0.22
C LEU A 64 -12.42 0.16 -0.48
N LEU A 65 -11.19 0.53 -0.10
CA LEU A 65 -10.03 -0.34 -0.26
C LEU A 65 -10.19 -1.62 0.56
N ARG A 66 -10.61 -1.49 1.81
CA ARG A 66 -10.80 -2.63 2.70
C ARG A 66 -11.81 -3.62 2.13
N ALA A 67 -12.94 -3.13 1.61
CA ALA A 67 -13.96 -3.98 1.03
C ALA A 67 -13.44 -4.74 -0.18
N GLN A 68 -12.74 -4.06 -1.08
CA GLN A 68 -12.21 -4.69 -2.28
C GLN A 68 -11.12 -5.72 -1.97
N LEU A 69 -10.23 -5.41 -1.03
CA LEU A 69 -9.18 -6.36 -0.63
C LEU A 69 -9.76 -7.59 0.05
N ARG A 70 -10.82 -7.41 0.84
CA ARG A 70 -11.50 -8.53 1.49
C ARG A 70 -12.11 -9.47 0.46
N GLU A 71 -12.72 -8.93 -0.59
CA GLU A 71 -13.27 -9.73 -1.69
C GLU A 71 -12.20 -10.55 -2.40
N GLN A 72 -10.97 -10.02 -2.48
CA GLN A 72 -9.85 -10.69 -3.13
C GLN A 72 -9.08 -11.63 -2.18
N GLY A 73 -9.49 -11.73 -0.93
CA GLY A 73 -8.83 -12.59 0.04
C GLY A 73 -7.51 -12.04 0.57
N SER A 74 -7.27 -10.74 0.42
CA SER A 74 -6.05 -10.10 0.92
C SER A 74 -6.09 -9.97 2.44
N ARG A 75 -4.92 -10.14 3.07
CA ARG A 75 -4.77 -9.99 4.53
C ARG A 75 -4.18 -8.63 4.91
N THR A 76 -3.99 -7.74 3.96
CA THR A 76 -3.46 -6.41 4.24
C THR A 76 -4.38 -5.65 5.18
N GLU A 77 -3.83 -5.08 6.24
CA GLU A 77 -4.58 -4.25 7.17
C GLU A 77 -4.69 -2.83 6.61
N VAL A 78 -5.90 -2.32 6.51
CA VAL A 78 -6.16 -1.00 5.93
C VAL A 78 -6.41 0.03 7.03
N MET A 79 -5.72 1.16 6.93
CA MET A 79 -5.85 2.27 7.87
C MET A 79 -6.10 3.57 7.12
N SER A 80 -6.52 4.61 7.82
CA SER A 80 -6.77 5.92 7.22
C SER A 80 -6.14 7.04 8.05
N GLY A 81 -5.84 8.16 7.36
CA GLY A 81 -5.38 9.38 7.98
C GLY A 81 -3.87 9.48 8.14
N GLN A 82 -3.40 10.70 8.29
CA GLN A 82 -1.97 10.99 8.40
C GLN A 82 -1.33 10.40 9.64
N GLN A 83 -2.09 10.32 10.73
CA GLN A 83 -1.57 9.76 11.97
C GLN A 83 -1.26 8.27 11.80
N ALA A 84 -2.13 7.53 11.12
CA ALA A 84 -1.87 6.12 10.82
C ALA A 84 -0.64 5.98 9.92
N ALA A 85 -0.49 6.85 8.92
CA ALA A 85 0.67 6.85 8.05
C ALA A 85 1.96 7.09 8.84
N ALA A 86 1.93 7.99 9.81
CA ALA A 86 3.07 8.26 10.67
C ALA A 86 3.43 7.07 11.56
N GLU A 87 2.43 6.33 12.02
CA GLU A 87 2.65 5.15 12.86
C GLU A 87 3.33 4.00 12.11
N VAL A 88 3.02 3.83 10.82
CA VAL A 88 3.60 2.73 10.03
C VAL A 88 4.89 3.11 9.33
N ALA A 89 5.18 4.40 9.25
CA ALA A 89 6.41 4.88 8.64
C ALA A 89 7.60 4.72 9.58
#